data_32597dd314e66efce4a2323e18f62ade
#
_entry.id   32597dd314e66efce4a2323e18f62ade
#
_cell.length_a   1.000
_cell.length_b   1.000
_cell.length_c   1.000
_cell.angle_alpha   90.00
_cell.angle_beta   90.00
_cell.angle_gamma   90.00
#
_symmetry.space_group_name_H-M   'P 1'
#
loop_
_entity.id
_entity.type
_entity.pdbx_description
1 polymer ?
#
loop_
_entity_poly.entity_id
_entity_poly.type
_entity_poly.pdbx_seq_one_letter_code
_entity_poly.pdbx_strand_id
1 'polypeptide(L)'
;MKEKLIAKAQELRQHGFTTGEIADELNVSMDTARWLILQKTEEVKTEAPVDFAINWKSIGGNSTRLSYVSGALSDMALSHGDANTVVGIAVSGVPFATVMADFIEDMTGEDTSIAIFHPNKHRKDTDIEDEGTISTNFGSVEGKKVVIVDDVITSGKTAKEVIHTVKDLGGEPTCVTVLIDKAGLSEIEGVPVESLIKVSRL
;
A
#
# COMPACT_ATOMS: atom_id res chain seq x y z
N MET A 1 -9.27 -4.04 -22.96
CA MET A 1 -8.69 -3.72 -21.65
C MET A 1 -8.19 -4.97 -20.93
N LYS A 2 -9.00 -6.02 -20.80
CA LYS A 2 -8.65 -7.31 -20.15
C LYS A 2 -7.39 -7.97 -20.76
N GLU A 3 -7.29 -8.07 -22.09
CA GLU A 3 -6.13 -8.64 -22.79
C GLU A 3 -4.82 -7.90 -22.50
N LYS A 4 -4.87 -6.58 -22.36
CA LYS A 4 -3.67 -5.79 -22.00
C LYS A 4 -3.20 -6.08 -20.57
N LEU A 5 -4.13 -6.33 -19.63
CA LEU A 5 -3.77 -6.72 -18.26
C LEU A 5 -3.17 -8.11 -18.21
N ILE A 6 -3.72 -9.07 -18.99
CA ILE A 6 -3.16 -10.42 -19.11
C ILE A 6 -1.73 -10.36 -19.66
N ALA A 7 -1.53 -9.65 -20.77
CA ALA A 7 -0.20 -9.50 -21.37
C ALA A 7 0.80 -8.86 -20.40
N LYS A 8 0.38 -7.83 -19.67
CA LYS A 8 1.24 -7.14 -18.69
C LYS A 8 1.59 -8.03 -17.49
N ALA A 9 0.61 -8.79 -16.96
CA ALA A 9 0.86 -9.74 -15.86
C ALA A 9 1.86 -10.82 -16.26
N GLN A 10 1.76 -11.35 -17.48
CA GLN A 10 2.66 -12.36 -18.02
C GLN A 10 4.06 -11.79 -18.29
N GLU A 11 4.16 -10.58 -18.81
CA GLU A 11 5.43 -9.87 -18.99
C GLU A 11 6.15 -9.69 -17.63
N LEU A 12 5.46 -9.19 -16.60
CA LEU A 12 6.00 -9.03 -15.26
C LEU A 12 6.47 -10.38 -14.69
N ARG A 13 5.70 -11.46 -14.89
CA ARG A 13 6.08 -12.81 -14.46
C ARG A 13 7.36 -13.29 -15.16
N GLN A 14 7.52 -13.02 -16.45
CA GLN A 14 8.73 -13.35 -17.22
C GLN A 14 9.96 -12.58 -16.71
N HIS A 15 9.76 -11.36 -16.23
CA HIS A 15 10.81 -10.56 -15.57
C HIS A 15 11.08 -10.98 -14.12
N GLY A 16 10.42 -12.05 -13.64
CA GLY A 16 10.69 -12.65 -12.33
C GLY A 16 9.92 -12.05 -11.16
N PHE A 17 8.91 -11.22 -11.43
CA PHE A 17 8.03 -10.71 -10.39
C PHE A 17 7.23 -11.85 -9.73
N THR A 18 7.07 -11.78 -8.42
CA THR A 18 6.18 -12.67 -7.67
C THR A 18 4.71 -12.34 -7.95
N THR A 19 3.81 -13.24 -7.60
CA THR A 19 2.36 -12.96 -7.74
C THR A 19 1.93 -11.76 -6.91
N GLY A 20 2.54 -11.56 -5.73
CA GLY A 20 2.27 -10.41 -4.86
C GLY A 20 2.69 -9.08 -5.50
N GLU A 21 3.91 -9.02 -6.01
CA GLU A 21 4.41 -7.84 -6.73
C GLU A 21 3.59 -7.52 -7.98
N ILE A 22 3.11 -8.56 -8.70
CA ILE A 22 2.22 -8.37 -9.85
C ILE A 22 0.84 -7.85 -9.41
N ALA A 23 0.32 -8.34 -8.29
CA ALA A 23 -0.94 -7.85 -7.72
C ALA A 23 -0.85 -6.37 -7.37
N ASP A 24 0.25 -5.95 -6.74
CA ASP A 24 0.51 -4.56 -6.39
C ASP A 24 0.71 -3.68 -7.63
N GLU A 25 1.56 -4.09 -8.57
CA GLU A 25 1.84 -3.33 -9.80
C GLU A 25 0.58 -3.08 -10.65
N LEU A 26 -0.35 -4.04 -10.64
CA LEU A 26 -1.60 -3.96 -11.39
C LEU A 26 -2.78 -3.44 -10.56
N ASN A 27 -2.58 -3.22 -9.26
CA ASN A 27 -3.59 -2.80 -8.29
C ASN A 27 -4.83 -3.73 -8.29
N VAL A 28 -4.57 -5.02 -8.28
CA VAL A 28 -5.59 -6.09 -8.26
C VAL A 28 -5.39 -7.01 -7.05
N SER A 29 -6.38 -7.83 -6.75
CA SER A 29 -6.25 -8.87 -5.72
C SER A 29 -5.25 -9.96 -6.14
N MET A 30 -4.70 -10.67 -5.14
CA MET A 30 -3.82 -11.82 -5.37
C MET A 30 -4.47 -12.89 -6.28
N ASP A 31 -5.77 -13.15 -6.12
CA ASP A 31 -6.49 -14.13 -6.92
C ASP A 31 -6.65 -13.65 -8.36
N THR A 32 -6.90 -12.36 -8.55
CA THR A 32 -6.92 -11.76 -9.90
C THR A 32 -5.54 -11.81 -10.55
N ALA A 33 -4.46 -11.51 -9.82
CA ALA A 33 -3.10 -11.62 -10.35
C ALA A 33 -2.77 -13.06 -10.77
N ARG A 34 -3.09 -14.06 -9.92
CA ARG A 34 -2.94 -15.50 -10.28
C ARG A 34 -3.72 -15.84 -11.54
N TRP A 35 -4.97 -15.40 -11.59
CA TRP A 35 -5.84 -15.63 -12.75
C TRP A 35 -5.23 -15.03 -14.03
N LEU A 36 -4.77 -13.75 -14.00
CA LEU A 36 -4.15 -13.06 -15.13
C LEU A 36 -2.88 -13.79 -15.64
N ILE A 37 -2.03 -14.26 -14.74
CA ILE A 37 -0.78 -14.98 -15.08
C ILE A 37 -1.08 -16.31 -15.79
N LEU A 38 -2.13 -17.01 -15.37
CA LEU A 38 -2.45 -18.36 -15.87
C LEU A 38 -3.24 -18.35 -17.19
N GLN A 39 -3.75 -17.19 -17.65
CA GLN A 39 -4.53 -17.14 -18.89
C GLN A 39 -3.63 -17.38 -20.10
N LYS A 40 -4.10 -18.26 -21.01
CA LYS A 40 -3.54 -18.35 -22.37
C LYS A 40 -4.25 -17.32 -23.25
N THR A 41 -3.48 -16.61 -24.06
CA THR A 41 -3.94 -15.48 -24.87
C THR A 41 -5.09 -15.84 -25.84
N GLU A 42 -5.31 -17.12 -26.15
CA GLU A 42 -6.29 -17.58 -27.12
C GLU A 42 -7.52 -18.27 -26.53
N GLU A 43 -7.51 -18.66 -25.24
CA GLU A 43 -8.65 -19.32 -24.58
C GLU A 43 -8.76 -18.91 -23.11
N VAL A 44 -9.56 -17.90 -22.81
CA VAL A 44 -9.96 -17.58 -21.44
C VAL A 44 -11.03 -18.58 -20.99
N LYS A 45 -10.61 -19.69 -20.39
CA LYS A 45 -11.51 -20.82 -20.02
C LYS A 45 -12.17 -20.68 -18.65
N THR A 46 -11.77 -19.72 -17.83
CA THR A 46 -12.34 -19.52 -16.48
C THR A 46 -12.91 -18.13 -16.35
N GLU A 47 -13.99 -18.00 -15.59
CA GLU A 47 -14.51 -16.68 -15.22
C GLU A 47 -13.44 -15.89 -14.46
N ALA A 48 -13.28 -14.62 -14.83
CA ALA A 48 -12.38 -13.73 -14.12
C ALA A 48 -12.88 -13.51 -12.70
N PRO A 49 -11.99 -13.47 -11.69
CA PRO A 49 -12.35 -12.97 -10.37
C PRO A 49 -12.99 -11.58 -10.50
N VAL A 50 -13.96 -11.32 -9.63
CA VAL A 50 -14.61 -10.01 -9.61
C VAL A 50 -13.70 -9.04 -8.90
N ASP A 51 -13.09 -8.15 -9.66
CA ASP A 51 -12.13 -7.18 -9.17
C ASP A 51 -12.09 -5.93 -10.07
N PHE A 52 -11.47 -4.87 -9.57
CA PHE A 52 -11.23 -3.62 -10.28
C PHE A 52 -9.73 -3.37 -10.37
N ALA A 53 -9.18 -3.33 -11.57
CA ALA A 53 -7.81 -2.85 -11.79
C ALA A 53 -7.80 -1.32 -11.71
N ILE A 54 -6.95 -0.78 -10.87
CA ILE A 54 -6.81 0.65 -10.67
C ILE A 54 -5.58 1.15 -11.43
N ASN A 55 -5.74 2.27 -12.12
CA ASN A 55 -4.64 2.96 -12.76
C ASN A 55 -4.60 4.42 -12.28
N TRP A 56 -3.68 4.70 -11.39
CA TRP A 56 -3.46 6.03 -10.83
C TRP A 56 -2.16 6.70 -11.37
N LYS A 57 -1.63 6.22 -12.50
CA LYS A 57 -0.42 6.75 -13.16
C LYS A 57 -0.47 8.26 -13.42
N SER A 58 -1.67 8.82 -13.64
CA SER A 58 -1.85 10.26 -13.81
C SER A 58 -1.46 11.07 -12.56
N ILE A 59 -1.54 10.47 -11.38
CA ILE A 59 -1.11 11.03 -10.09
C ILE A 59 0.36 10.70 -9.85
N GLY A 60 0.69 9.42 -9.76
CA GLY A 60 2.03 8.94 -9.41
C GLY A 60 3.13 9.33 -10.41
N GLY A 61 2.78 9.55 -11.68
CA GLY A 61 3.71 10.01 -12.71
C GLY A 61 4.00 11.52 -12.71
N ASN A 62 3.51 12.27 -11.73
CA ASN A 62 3.71 13.73 -11.65
C ASN A 62 3.89 14.16 -10.19
N SER A 63 5.06 14.73 -9.87
CA SER A 63 5.42 15.12 -8.50
C SER A 63 4.45 16.12 -7.85
N THR A 64 3.99 17.09 -8.61
CA THR A 64 3.04 18.11 -8.10
C THR A 64 1.70 17.49 -7.75
N ARG A 65 1.17 16.59 -8.58
CA ARG A 65 -0.11 15.91 -8.29
C ARG A 65 0.02 14.95 -7.10
N LEU A 66 1.15 14.24 -7.03
CA LEU A 66 1.48 13.39 -5.89
C LEU A 66 1.52 14.21 -4.60
N SER A 67 2.16 15.40 -4.64
CA SER A 67 2.24 16.30 -3.50
C SER A 67 0.85 16.75 -3.03
N TYR A 68 -0.05 17.20 -3.92
CA TYR A 68 -1.39 17.60 -3.52
C TYR A 68 -2.19 16.47 -2.86
N VAL A 69 -2.06 15.25 -3.41
CA VAL A 69 -2.71 14.06 -2.85
C VAL A 69 -2.12 13.70 -1.49
N SER A 70 -0.80 13.75 -1.35
CA SER A 70 -0.11 13.49 -0.09
C SER A 70 -0.50 14.49 1.00
N GLY A 71 -0.63 15.78 0.65
CA GLY A 71 -1.11 16.80 1.58
C GLY A 71 -2.51 16.50 2.10
N ALA A 72 -3.43 16.08 1.22
CA ALA A 72 -4.78 15.68 1.63
C ALA A 72 -4.77 14.45 2.55
N LEU A 73 -3.93 13.43 2.25
CA LEU A 73 -3.76 12.25 3.11
C LEU A 73 -3.15 12.61 4.47
N SER A 74 -2.23 13.59 4.53
CA SER A 74 -1.65 14.09 5.79
C SER A 74 -2.69 14.76 6.67
N ASP A 75 -3.51 15.64 6.11
CA ASP A 75 -4.61 16.30 6.83
C ASP A 75 -5.61 15.29 7.40
N MET A 76 -6.01 14.30 6.58
CA MET A 76 -6.89 13.21 7.03
C MET A 76 -6.26 12.38 8.15
N ALA A 77 -4.98 12.04 8.05
CA ALA A 77 -4.28 11.28 9.08
C ALA A 77 -4.22 12.03 10.41
N LEU A 78 -3.88 13.32 10.37
CA LEU A 78 -3.77 14.16 11.57
C LEU A 78 -5.12 14.42 12.27
N SER A 79 -6.25 14.19 11.59
CA SER A 79 -7.57 14.22 12.24
C SER A 79 -7.77 13.13 13.30
N HIS A 80 -6.94 12.08 13.30
CA HIS A 80 -6.93 10.98 14.26
C HIS A 80 -5.88 11.12 15.36
N GLY A 81 -5.10 12.19 15.36
CA GLY A 81 -4.08 12.50 16.37
C GLY A 81 -2.73 12.86 15.73
N ASP A 82 -1.80 13.27 16.60
CA ASP A 82 -0.46 13.64 16.17
C ASP A 82 0.28 12.45 15.59
N ALA A 83 1.23 12.74 14.71
CA ALA A 83 2.14 11.76 14.14
C ALA A 83 3.53 12.39 13.97
N ASN A 84 4.58 11.60 14.19
CA ASN A 84 5.96 12.00 14.01
C ASN A 84 6.80 10.94 13.24
N THR A 85 6.12 9.97 12.64
CA THR A 85 6.73 9.01 11.70
C THR A 85 5.69 8.58 10.68
N VAL A 86 6.08 8.55 9.41
CA VAL A 86 5.25 8.01 8.33
C VAL A 86 5.90 6.74 7.80
N VAL A 87 5.18 5.62 7.88
CA VAL A 87 5.59 4.33 7.33
C VAL A 87 4.99 4.14 5.95
N GLY A 88 5.84 4.14 4.93
CA GLY A 88 5.43 3.78 3.57
C GLY A 88 5.53 2.28 3.32
N ILE A 89 4.45 1.68 2.84
CA ILE A 89 4.49 0.28 2.40
C ILE A 89 5.20 0.20 1.04
N ALA A 90 6.27 -0.59 0.97
CA ALA A 90 7.01 -0.75 -0.28
C ALA A 90 6.16 -1.52 -1.31
N VAL A 91 6.13 -1.06 -2.56
CA VAL A 91 6.92 0.02 -3.17
C VAL A 91 6.10 1.32 -3.26
N SER A 92 4.80 1.21 -3.48
CA SER A 92 3.91 2.32 -3.87
C SER A 92 3.68 3.34 -2.76
N GLY A 93 3.66 2.93 -1.49
CA GLY A 93 3.48 3.82 -0.35
C GLY A 93 4.68 4.72 -0.07
N VAL A 94 5.90 4.34 -0.52
CA VAL A 94 7.13 5.09 -0.20
C VAL A 94 7.14 6.53 -0.73
N PRO A 95 6.76 6.81 -1.99
CA PRO A 95 6.67 8.19 -2.48
C PRO A 95 5.68 9.05 -1.68
N PHE A 96 4.54 8.46 -1.29
CA PHE A 96 3.56 9.15 -0.45
C PHE A 96 4.14 9.44 0.94
N ALA A 97 4.77 8.45 1.59
CA ALA A 97 5.36 8.61 2.91
C ALA A 97 6.38 9.74 2.95
N THR A 98 7.24 9.85 1.92
CA THR A 98 8.24 10.89 1.82
C THR A 98 7.61 12.30 1.80
N VAL A 99 6.58 12.47 0.98
CA VAL A 99 5.92 13.77 0.83
C VAL A 99 4.99 14.08 2.02
N MET A 100 4.33 13.06 2.56
CA MET A 100 3.48 13.21 3.75
C MET A 100 4.29 13.62 4.99
N ALA A 101 5.50 13.08 5.16
CA ALA A 101 6.35 13.48 6.28
C ALA A 101 6.67 14.98 6.25
N ASP A 102 7.00 15.52 5.08
CA ASP A 102 7.23 16.95 4.84
C ASP A 102 5.97 17.77 5.19
N PHE A 103 4.78 17.35 4.74
CA PHE A 103 3.53 18.02 5.08
C PHE A 103 3.18 17.95 6.57
N ILE A 104 3.39 16.79 7.22
CA ILE A 104 3.10 16.64 8.67
C ILE A 104 4.04 17.54 9.46
N GLU A 105 5.34 17.60 9.11
CA GLU A 105 6.31 18.49 9.73
C GLU A 105 5.90 19.97 9.58
N ASP A 106 5.50 20.38 8.36
CA ASP A 106 5.00 21.73 8.12
C ASP A 106 3.73 22.07 8.91
N MET A 107 2.81 21.10 9.07
CA MET A 107 1.54 21.31 9.77
C MET A 107 1.68 21.31 11.30
N THR A 108 2.59 20.51 11.84
CA THR A 108 2.76 20.32 13.30
C THR A 108 3.91 21.13 13.88
N GLY A 109 4.92 21.45 13.08
CA GLY A 109 6.16 22.06 13.53
C GLY A 109 7.10 21.10 14.26
N GLU A 110 6.84 19.77 14.18
CA GLU A 110 7.63 18.72 14.81
C GLU A 110 8.37 17.89 13.74
N ASP A 111 9.64 17.53 13.99
CA ASP A 111 10.44 16.68 13.12
C ASP A 111 9.70 15.36 12.84
N THR A 112 9.49 15.05 11.57
CA THR A 112 8.77 13.85 11.14
C THR A 112 9.68 12.89 10.37
N SER A 113 9.80 11.67 10.87
CA SER A 113 10.63 10.63 10.29
C SER A 113 9.89 9.83 9.21
N ILE A 114 10.68 9.21 8.31
CA ILE A 114 10.16 8.27 7.30
C ILE A 114 10.68 6.88 7.65
N ALA A 115 9.80 5.88 7.66
CA ALA A 115 10.16 4.48 7.73
C ALA A 115 9.59 3.71 6.54
N ILE A 116 10.22 2.61 6.16
CA ILE A 116 9.79 1.80 5.00
C ILE A 116 9.52 0.38 5.47
N PHE A 117 8.31 -0.09 5.20
CA PHE A 117 7.89 -1.46 5.44
C PHE A 117 8.00 -2.30 4.17
N HIS A 118 8.66 -3.44 4.27
CA HIS A 118 8.75 -4.45 3.21
C HIS A 118 7.81 -5.62 3.51
N PRO A 119 6.70 -5.77 2.76
CA PRO A 119 5.76 -6.87 2.96
C PRO A 119 6.41 -8.24 2.68
N ASN A 120 6.03 -9.26 3.44
CA ASN A 120 6.50 -10.63 3.24
C ASN A 120 6.16 -11.17 1.83
N LYS A 121 5.01 -10.82 1.28
CA LYS A 121 4.57 -11.24 -0.08
C LYS A 121 5.54 -10.92 -1.23
N HIS A 122 6.51 -10.02 -1.00
CA HIS A 122 7.55 -9.66 -1.97
C HIS A 122 8.81 -10.54 -1.86
N ARG A 123 8.87 -11.44 -0.89
CA ARG A 123 10.01 -12.36 -0.74
C ARG A 123 9.81 -13.62 -1.58
N LYS A 124 10.85 -14.01 -2.30
CA LYS A 124 10.88 -15.28 -3.06
C LYS A 124 11.29 -16.40 -2.11
N ASP A 125 10.50 -17.48 -2.13
CA ASP A 125 10.84 -18.81 -1.61
C ASP A 125 11.51 -18.84 -0.22
N THR A 126 10.73 -18.62 0.83
CA THR A 126 11.06 -19.20 2.12
C THR A 126 9.79 -19.87 2.67
N ASP A 127 9.88 -21.18 2.97
CA ASP A 127 8.87 -21.92 3.74
C ASP A 127 8.75 -21.43 5.20
N ILE A 128 9.34 -20.28 5.50
CA ILE A 128 9.28 -19.62 6.80
C ILE A 128 8.13 -18.62 6.71
N GLU A 129 7.20 -18.68 7.63
CA GLU A 129 6.22 -17.64 7.90
C GLU A 129 6.96 -16.39 8.43
N ASP A 130 7.74 -15.76 7.56
CA ASP A 130 8.46 -14.53 7.88
C ASP A 130 7.48 -13.36 7.79
N GLU A 131 7.36 -12.62 8.86
CA GLU A 131 6.62 -11.36 8.91
C GLU A 131 7.35 -10.30 8.07
N GLY A 132 6.63 -9.30 7.58
CA GLY A 132 7.24 -8.14 6.93
C GLY A 132 8.16 -7.38 7.88
N THR A 133 9.04 -6.56 7.34
CA THR A 133 10.08 -5.88 8.15
C THR A 133 10.14 -4.39 7.85
N ILE A 134 10.47 -3.60 8.89
CA ILE A 134 10.88 -2.20 8.73
C ILE A 134 12.36 -2.15 8.30
N SER A 135 12.66 -1.33 7.30
CA SER A 135 14.03 -1.11 6.82
C SER A 135 14.89 -0.42 7.90
N THR A 136 16.10 -0.92 8.13
CA THR A 136 17.04 -0.34 9.08
C THR A 136 17.79 0.90 8.56
N ASN A 137 17.62 1.24 7.28
CA ASN A 137 18.29 2.39 6.64
C ASN A 137 17.49 3.71 6.78
N PHE A 138 16.29 3.65 7.37
CA PHE A 138 15.39 4.78 7.54
C PHE A 138 15.06 4.98 9.03
N GLY A 139 14.06 5.81 9.32
CA GLY A 139 13.66 6.10 10.69
C GLY A 139 13.15 4.87 11.44
N SER A 140 13.33 4.86 12.77
CA SER A 140 12.74 3.88 13.68
C SER A 140 11.28 4.24 13.97
N VAL A 141 10.47 3.23 14.29
CA VAL A 141 9.09 3.38 14.76
C VAL A 141 9.00 3.29 16.30
N GLU A 142 10.07 2.89 16.99
CA GLU A 142 10.10 2.69 18.44
C GLU A 142 9.79 4.00 19.19
N GLY A 143 8.75 3.95 20.04
CA GLY A 143 8.27 5.11 20.80
C GLY A 143 7.66 6.24 19.97
N LYS A 144 7.32 5.98 18.71
CA LYS A 144 6.78 6.97 17.76
C LYS A 144 5.29 6.78 17.53
N LYS A 145 4.60 7.90 17.25
CA LYS A 145 3.25 7.93 16.72
C LYS A 145 3.32 7.81 15.19
N VAL A 146 2.70 6.78 14.65
CA VAL A 146 2.98 6.31 13.29
C VAL A 146 1.74 6.39 12.40
N VAL A 147 1.83 7.13 11.31
CA VAL A 147 0.91 7.03 10.17
C VAL A 147 1.45 5.99 9.18
N ILE A 148 0.59 5.09 8.74
CA ILE A 148 0.92 4.09 7.72
C ILE A 148 0.28 4.52 6.39
N VAL A 149 1.01 4.48 5.28
CA VAL A 149 0.49 4.86 3.96
C VAL A 149 0.78 3.84 2.87
N ASP A 150 -0.23 3.62 2.02
CA ASP A 150 -0.13 2.84 0.77
C ASP A 150 -0.95 3.51 -0.35
N ASP A 151 -0.85 3.00 -1.57
CA ASP A 151 -1.68 3.48 -2.68
C ASP A 151 -3.07 2.84 -2.68
N VAL A 152 -3.17 1.53 -2.51
CA VAL A 152 -4.45 0.79 -2.64
C VAL A 152 -4.61 -0.29 -1.56
N ILE A 153 -5.70 -0.24 -0.82
CA ILE A 153 -6.13 -1.39 0.01
C ILE A 153 -7.07 -2.29 -0.79
N THR A 154 -6.71 -3.58 -0.91
CA THR A 154 -7.55 -4.61 -1.55
C THR A 154 -8.21 -5.55 -0.55
N SER A 155 -7.51 -5.97 0.49
CA SER A 155 -8.02 -6.87 1.54
C SER A 155 -7.64 -6.44 2.96
N GLY A 156 -6.76 -5.47 3.11
CA GLY A 156 -6.24 -5.02 4.40
C GLY A 156 -5.17 -5.94 5.02
N LYS A 157 -4.83 -7.07 4.41
CA LYS A 157 -3.85 -8.02 4.98
C LYS A 157 -2.49 -7.39 5.21
N THR A 158 -1.96 -6.66 4.20
CA THR A 158 -0.66 -5.98 4.32
C THR A 158 -0.71 -4.87 5.38
N ALA A 159 -1.78 -4.08 5.41
CA ALA A 159 -1.94 -3.05 6.43
C ALA A 159 -2.00 -3.65 7.85
N LYS A 160 -2.69 -4.79 8.04
CA LYS A 160 -2.69 -5.51 9.30
C LYS A 160 -1.29 -5.97 9.70
N GLU A 161 -0.52 -6.53 8.75
CA GLU A 161 0.87 -6.96 8.96
C GLU A 161 1.75 -5.77 9.44
N VAL A 162 1.65 -4.61 8.77
CA VAL A 162 2.39 -3.40 9.18
C VAL A 162 2.00 -2.94 10.58
N ILE A 163 0.71 -2.92 10.89
CA ILE A 163 0.20 -2.52 12.22
C ILE A 163 0.82 -3.40 13.31
N HIS A 164 0.85 -4.72 13.10
CA HIS A 164 1.48 -5.66 14.05
C HIS A 164 2.98 -5.37 14.19
N THR A 165 3.71 -5.30 13.08
CA THR A 165 5.14 -5.03 13.09
C THR A 165 5.47 -3.70 13.80
N VAL A 166 4.70 -2.63 13.55
CA VAL A 166 4.89 -1.34 14.23
C VAL A 166 4.66 -1.47 15.74
N LYS A 167 3.57 -2.15 16.16
CA LYS A 167 3.28 -2.40 17.60
C LYS A 167 4.35 -3.24 18.26
N ASP A 168 4.82 -4.31 17.63
CA ASP A 168 5.85 -5.21 18.14
C ASP A 168 7.21 -4.51 18.30
N LEU A 169 7.47 -3.52 17.45
CA LEU A 169 8.65 -2.65 17.55
C LEU A 169 8.47 -1.46 18.51
N GLY A 170 7.35 -1.42 19.27
CA GLY A 170 7.09 -0.38 20.27
C GLY A 170 6.59 0.95 19.70
N GLY A 171 6.11 0.98 18.46
CA GLY A 171 5.44 2.13 17.86
C GLY A 171 3.93 2.15 18.14
N GLU A 172 3.31 3.32 17.99
CA GLU A 172 1.88 3.54 18.15
C GLU A 172 1.25 3.90 16.79
N PRO A 173 0.62 2.94 16.06
CA PRO A 173 -0.11 3.26 14.83
C PRO A 173 -1.32 4.16 15.12
N THR A 174 -1.37 5.35 14.54
CA THR A 174 -2.46 6.33 14.74
C THR A 174 -3.50 6.28 13.63
N CYS A 175 -3.06 6.05 12.39
CA CYS A 175 -3.93 5.97 11.22
C CYS A 175 -3.28 5.18 10.08
N VAL A 176 -4.09 4.50 9.29
CA VAL A 176 -3.72 3.98 7.97
C VAL A 176 -4.37 4.85 6.93
N THR A 177 -3.58 5.42 6.01
CA THR A 177 -4.09 6.24 4.91
C THR A 177 -3.80 5.60 3.57
N VAL A 178 -4.76 5.66 2.65
CA VAL A 178 -4.57 5.16 1.29
C VAL A 178 -5.22 6.07 0.25
N LEU A 179 -4.68 6.05 -0.95
CA LEU A 179 -5.30 6.75 -2.06
C LEU A 179 -6.67 6.11 -2.38
N ILE A 180 -6.73 4.77 -2.44
CA ILE A 180 -7.93 4.04 -2.86
C ILE A 180 -8.21 2.85 -1.93
N ASP A 181 -9.42 2.82 -1.38
CA ASP A 181 -9.94 1.69 -0.62
C ASP A 181 -10.92 0.88 -1.47
N LYS A 182 -10.56 -0.39 -1.76
CA LYS A 182 -11.40 -1.38 -2.46
C LYS A 182 -12.07 -2.36 -1.49
N ALA A 183 -11.69 -2.31 -0.21
CA ALA A 183 -12.18 -3.23 0.83
C ALA A 183 -13.33 -2.64 1.65
N GLY A 184 -13.51 -1.31 1.62
CA GLY A 184 -14.53 -0.61 2.39
C GLY A 184 -14.26 -0.61 3.90
N LEU A 185 -12.99 -0.58 4.29
CA LEU A 185 -12.57 -0.65 5.69
C LEU A 185 -12.65 0.73 6.36
N SER A 186 -13.14 0.75 7.59
CA SER A 186 -13.10 1.94 8.46
C SER A 186 -12.02 1.85 9.53
N GLU A 187 -11.61 0.62 9.87
CA GLU A 187 -10.52 0.33 10.83
C GLU A 187 -9.87 -1.02 10.56
N ILE A 188 -8.62 -1.19 11.02
CA ILE A 188 -7.89 -2.45 11.04
C ILE A 188 -7.20 -2.57 12.40
N GLU A 189 -7.48 -3.63 13.18
CA GLU A 189 -6.88 -3.88 14.51
C GLU A 189 -7.00 -2.68 15.48
N GLY A 190 -8.13 -1.95 15.39
CA GLY A 190 -8.40 -0.75 16.18
C GLY A 190 -7.71 0.52 15.66
N VAL A 191 -7.04 0.47 14.50
CA VAL A 191 -6.41 1.63 13.86
C VAL A 191 -7.33 2.15 12.76
N PRO A 192 -7.73 3.44 12.76
CA PRO A 192 -8.58 4.05 11.74
C PRO A 192 -7.98 3.91 10.34
N VAL A 193 -8.85 3.74 9.34
CA VAL A 193 -8.48 3.72 7.91
C VAL A 193 -9.14 4.87 7.19
N GLU A 194 -8.32 5.75 6.62
CA GLU A 194 -8.75 6.86 5.77
C GLU A 194 -8.37 6.65 4.32
N SER A 195 -9.25 7.04 3.42
CA SER A 195 -9.01 6.93 1.99
C SER A 195 -9.61 8.09 1.22
N LEU A 196 -8.90 8.58 0.20
CA LEU A 196 -9.43 9.63 -0.68
C LEU A 196 -10.55 9.12 -1.58
N ILE A 197 -10.50 7.85 -1.97
CA ILE A 197 -11.50 7.23 -2.86
C ILE A 197 -11.89 5.87 -2.28
N LYS A 198 -13.20 5.68 -2.04
CA LYS A 198 -13.77 4.37 -1.71
C LYS A 198 -14.42 3.76 -2.94
N VAL A 199 -14.05 2.52 -3.26
CA VAL A 199 -14.62 1.76 -4.38
C VAL A 199 -15.58 0.73 -3.81
N SER A 200 -16.88 0.92 -4.04
CA SER A 200 -17.92 -0.02 -3.61
C SER A 200 -18.54 -0.72 -4.82
N ARG A 201 -18.83 -2.01 -4.64
CA ARG A 201 -19.62 -2.76 -5.60
C ARG A 201 -21.10 -2.64 -5.23
N LEU A 202 -21.93 -2.38 -6.23
CA LEU A 202 -23.40 -2.40 -6.12
C LEU A 202 -23.96 -3.80 -6.37
#